data_c7afa8b01abfef4d53489f0fb28f5c56
#
_entry.id   c7afa8b01abfef4d53489f0fb28f5c56
#
_cell.length_a   1.000
_cell.length_b   1.000
_cell.length_c   1.000
_cell.angle_alpha   90.00
_cell.angle_beta   90.00
_cell.angle_gamma   90.00
#
_symmetry.space_group_name_H-M   'P 1'
#
loop_
_entity.id
_entity.type
_entity.pdbx_description
1 polymer ?
#
loop_
_entity_poly.entity_id
_entity_poly.type
_entity_poly.pdbx_seq_one_letter_code
_entity_poly.pdbx_strand_id
1 'polypeptide(L)'
;MAYRIYVADDEKNIRELLKNFLQSDGYEVSAYDTGDLLLAAFEREPADLVILDIMMPGRDGIECVKELRKYSDVPIILLTAKDGELDYVNGITLGSDDYLTKPFRPTVLLMRVKALLRRAEMSGDKKSKGKVLKHADLTYSEDEHSVFADKTAVPLTKTEMSLLAFMMEEPQKTHSRDSLLDKIWGFDEDTETRAIDETVRRIRKKLSAAKSVVTIETVWGYGYKLSAAVKDE
;
A
#
# COMPACT_ATOMS: atom_id res chain seq x y z
N MET A 1 -1.23 17.53 15.01
CA MET A 1 -1.22 16.36 15.93
C MET A 1 -0.12 15.42 15.48
N ALA A 2 0.51 14.69 16.38
CA ALA A 2 1.49 13.66 15.99
C ALA A 2 0.72 12.46 15.40
N TYR A 3 1.24 11.83 14.33
CA TYR A 3 0.67 10.61 13.79
C TYR A 3 0.88 9.45 14.74
N ARG A 4 -0.15 8.63 14.88
CA ARG A 4 -0.11 7.41 15.69
C ARG A 4 0.25 6.22 14.84
N ILE A 5 1.28 5.48 15.25
CA ILE A 5 1.78 4.29 14.56
C ILE A 5 1.68 3.09 15.51
N TYR A 6 1.06 2.01 15.05
CA TYR A 6 1.06 0.75 15.77
C TYR A 6 2.05 -0.23 15.14
N VAL A 7 2.82 -0.89 15.99
CA VAL A 7 3.83 -1.89 15.59
C VAL A 7 3.49 -3.21 16.28
N ALA A 8 3.42 -4.31 15.54
CA ALA A 8 3.42 -5.65 16.12
C ALA A 8 4.56 -6.50 15.55
N ASP A 9 5.31 -7.10 16.45
CA ASP A 9 6.46 -7.98 16.17
C ASP A 9 6.72 -8.80 17.43
N ASP A 10 6.96 -10.11 17.35
CA ASP A 10 7.19 -10.95 18.53
C ASP A 10 8.58 -10.75 19.14
N GLU A 11 9.55 -10.25 18.34
CA GLU A 11 10.89 -9.95 18.78
C GLU A 11 10.97 -8.63 19.56
N LYS A 12 11.19 -8.69 20.87
CA LYS A 12 11.28 -7.52 21.76
C LYS A 12 12.29 -6.48 21.28
N ASN A 13 13.45 -6.92 20.80
CA ASN A 13 14.51 -6.01 20.34
C ASN A 13 14.09 -5.21 19.10
N ILE A 14 13.36 -5.82 18.18
CA ILE A 14 12.81 -5.15 16.99
C ILE A 14 11.73 -4.17 17.42
N ARG A 15 10.80 -4.55 18.27
CA ARG A 15 9.78 -3.64 18.79
C ARG A 15 10.37 -2.40 19.46
N GLU A 16 11.37 -2.58 20.34
CA GLU A 16 12.03 -1.46 21.02
C GLU A 16 12.81 -0.57 20.06
N LEU A 17 13.53 -1.17 19.10
CA LEU A 17 14.22 -0.44 18.04
C LEU A 17 13.25 0.44 17.25
N LEU A 18 12.18 -0.15 16.74
CA LEU A 18 11.19 0.55 15.92
C LEU A 18 10.49 1.65 16.72
N LYS A 19 10.05 1.34 17.94
CA LYS A 19 9.41 2.30 18.82
C LYS A 19 10.31 3.51 19.07
N ASN A 20 11.55 3.29 19.52
CA ASN A 20 12.47 4.37 19.84
C ASN A 20 12.83 5.20 18.60
N PHE A 21 13.06 4.54 17.47
CA PHE A 21 13.43 5.19 16.23
C PHE A 21 12.31 6.07 15.67
N LEU A 22 11.10 5.56 15.61
CA LEU A 22 9.93 6.33 15.12
C LEU A 22 9.53 7.44 16.11
N GLN A 23 9.61 7.20 17.41
CA GLN A 23 9.38 8.26 18.41
C GLN A 23 10.39 9.39 18.31
N SER A 24 11.65 9.11 18.00
CA SER A 24 12.68 10.15 17.81
C SER A 24 12.39 11.04 16.58
N ASP A 25 11.60 10.57 15.64
CA ASP A 25 11.14 11.34 14.47
C ASP A 25 9.77 12.03 14.70
N GLY A 26 9.25 11.97 15.94
CA GLY A 26 8.06 12.72 16.35
C GLY A 26 6.73 11.99 16.24
N TYR A 27 6.73 10.68 16.02
CA TYR A 27 5.53 9.86 15.98
C TYR A 27 5.09 9.38 17.37
N GLU A 28 3.78 9.21 17.56
CA GLU A 28 3.23 8.50 18.72
C GLU A 28 3.20 6.98 18.41
N VAL A 29 4.00 6.18 19.13
CA VAL A 29 4.20 4.77 18.78
C VAL A 29 3.77 3.87 19.93
N SER A 30 2.82 2.96 19.64
CA SER A 30 2.45 1.83 20.50
C SER A 30 2.95 0.53 19.88
N ALA A 31 3.59 -0.32 20.70
CA ALA A 31 4.18 -1.57 20.25
C ALA A 31 3.56 -2.76 20.99
N TYR A 32 3.24 -3.80 20.25
CA TYR A 32 2.54 -5.02 20.69
C TYR A 32 3.37 -6.24 20.33
N ASP A 33 3.29 -7.27 21.15
CA ASP A 33 4.01 -8.53 20.93
C ASP A 33 3.19 -9.57 20.15
N THR A 34 1.92 -9.27 19.89
CA THR A 34 1.02 -10.12 19.09
C THR A 34 0.10 -9.29 18.21
N GLY A 35 -0.35 -9.89 17.11
CA GLY A 35 -1.35 -9.29 16.22
C GLY A 35 -2.69 -9.07 16.91
N ASP A 36 -3.10 -9.99 17.80
CA ASP A 36 -4.39 -9.86 18.52
C ASP A 36 -4.43 -8.63 19.43
N LEU A 37 -3.34 -8.33 20.13
CA LEU A 37 -3.26 -7.14 20.99
C LEU A 37 -3.28 -5.86 20.16
N LEU A 38 -2.61 -5.85 19.01
CA LEU A 38 -2.66 -4.72 18.09
C LEU A 38 -4.09 -4.50 17.55
N LEU A 39 -4.76 -5.55 17.11
CA LEU A 39 -6.14 -5.47 16.62
C LEU A 39 -7.11 -4.94 17.66
N ALA A 40 -7.02 -5.47 18.89
CA ALA A 40 -7.84 -5.02 20.02
C ALA A 40 -7.57 -3.53 20.38
N ALA A 41 -6.33 -3.07 20.23
CA ALA A 41 -6.00 -1.67 20.44
C ALA A 41 -6.54 -0.81 19.30
N PHE A 42 -6.44 -1.25 18.04
CA PHE A 42 -6.90 -0.54 16.87
C PHE A 42 -8.42 -0.36 16.86
N GLU A 43 -9.19 -1.34 17.33
CA GLU A 43 -10.65 -1.23 17.48
C GLU A 43 -11.06 -0.16 18.48
N ARG A 44 -10.27 0.06 19.55
CA ARG A 44 -10.54 1.10 20.55
C ARG A 44 -10.13 2.48 20.09
N GLU A 45 -8.98 2.56 19.48
CA GLU A 45 -8.38 3.80 19.03
C GLU A 45 -7.56 3.56 17.77
N PRO A 46 -8.09 3.92 16.58
CA PRO A 46 -7.39 3.68 15.32
C PRO A 46 -6.05 4.40 15.22
N ALA A 47 -5.06 3.73 14.61
CA ALA A 47 -3.79 4.31 14.24
C ALA A 47 -3.84 4.91 12.82
N ASP A 48 -2.90 5.82 12.52
CA ASP A 48 -2.72 6.41 11.19
C ASP A 48 -1.89 5.51 10.26
N LEU A 49 -1.10 4.58 10.84
CA LEU A 49 -0.30 3.59 10.12
C LEU A 49 -0.05 2.37 11.01
N VAL A 50 0.01 1.20 10.39
CA VAL A 50 0.29 -0.07 11.08
C VAL A 50 1.52 -0.73 10.47
N ILE A 51 2.42 -1.24 11.31
CA ILE A 51 3.58 -2.05 10.94
C ILE A 51 3.41 -3.42 11.58
N LEU A 52 3.42 -4.48 10.77
CA LEU A 52 3.17 -5.84 11.21
C LEU A 52 4.29 -6.77 10.77
N ASP A 53 4.87 -7.50 11.69
CA ASP A 53 5.63 -8.69 11.32
C ASP A 53 4.69 -9.76 10.78
N ILE A 54 5.13 -10.48 9.74
CA ILE A 54 4.36 -11.61 9.20
C ILE A 54 4.39 -12.77 10.18
N MET A 55 5.58 -13.11 10.70
CA MET A 55 5.79 -14.29 11.52
C MET A 55 5.63 -13.96 13.00
N MET A 56 4.40 -14.02 13.48
CA MET A 56 4.09 -13.85 14.91
C MET A 56 3.35 -15.06 15.45
N PRO A 57 3.54 -15.43 16.73
CA PRO A 57 2.78 -16.49 17.37
C PRO A 57 1.29 -16.11 17.48
N GLY A 58 0.42 -17.08 17.32
CA GLY A 58 -1.02 -16.88 17.29
C GLY A 58 -1.49 -16.41 15.92
N ARG A 59 -2.11 -15.24 15.86
CA ARG A 59 -2.54 -14.63 14.59
C ARG A 59 -1.35 -14.00 13.87
N ASP A 60 -1.05 -14.47 12.68
CA ASP A 60 0.03 -13.93 11.86
C ASP A 60 -0.29 -12.54 11.31
N GLY A 61 0.75 -11.83 10.78
CA GLY A 61 0.58 -10.49 10.24
C GLY A 61 -0.36 -10.43 9.04
N ILE A 62 -0.45 -11.51 8.29
CA ILE A 62 -1.32 -11.65 7.12
C ILE A 62 -2.79 -11.74 7.53
N GLU A 63 -3.09 -12.50 8.57
CA GLU A 63 -4.43 -12.58 9.13
C GLU A 63 -4.83 -11.24 9.75
N CYS A 64 -3.89 -10.52 10.37
CA CYS A 64 -4.13 -9.17 10.89
C CYS A 64 -4.49 -8.19 9.76
N VAL A 65 -3.78 -8.23 8.62
CA VAL A 65 -4.13 -7.41 7.44
C VAL A 65 -5.55 -7.71 6.98
N LYS A 66 -5.93 -8.99 6.82
CA LYS A 66 -7.28 -9.39 6.41
C LYS A 66 -8.35 -8.85 7.36
N GLU A 67 -8.12 -8.92 8.67
CA GLU A 67 -9.06 -8.40 9.66
C GLU A 67 -9.19 -6.88 9.55
N LEU A 68 -8.07 -6.14 9.55
CA LEU A 68 -8.08 -4.68 9.42
C LEU A 68 -8.81 -4.22 8.15
N ARG A 69 -8.60 -4.89 7.03
CA ARG A 69 -9.22 -4.52 5.74
C ARG A 69 -10.73 -4.76 5.67
N LYS A 70 -11.33 -5.42 6.65
CA LYS A 70 -12.79 -5.54 6.73
C LYS A 70 -13.46 -4.21 7.09
N TYR A 71 -12.73 -3.31 7.78
CA TYR A 71 -13.30 -2.08 8.34
C TYR A 71 -12.39 -0.85 8.28
N SER A 72 -11.17 -0.97 7.73
CA SER A 72 -10.22 0.15 7.67
C SER A 72 -9.30 0.08 6.45
N ASP A 73 -9.03 1.25 5.87
CA ASP A 73 -8.04 1.48 4.81
C ASP A 73 -6.75 2.09 5.38
N VAL A 74 -6.46 1.85 6.66
CA VAL A 74 -5.22 2.31 7.30
C VAL A 74 -4.00 1.80 6.51
N PRO A 75 -2.98 2.64 6.24
CA PRO A 75 -1.75 2.18 5.62
C PRO A 75 -1.07 1.08 6.44
N ILE A 76 -0.66 -0.01 5.79
CA ILE A 76 -0.03 -1.16 6.43
C ILE A 76 1.30 -1.49 5.76
N ILE A 77 2.37 -1.55 6.56
CA ILE A 77 3.69 -2.07 6.16
C ILE A 77 3.84 -3.46 6.77
N LEU A 78 4.15 -4.47 5.95
CA LEU A 78 4.52 -5.80 6.43
C LEU A 78 6.04 -5.93 6.58
N LEU A 79 6.49 -6.50 7.68
CA LEU A 79 7.87 -6.93 7.87
C LEU A 79 7.95 -8.43 7.57
N THR A 80 8.95 -8.87 6.79
CA THR A 80 9.08 -10.27 6.37
C THR A 80 10.53 -10.74 6.41
N ALA A 81 10.76 -12.03 6.66
CA ALA A 81 12.09 -12.61 6.55
C ALA A 81 12.49 -12.80 5.07
N LYS A 82 13.78 -12.89 4.78
CA LYS A 82 14.34 -12.85 3.43
C LYS A 82 14.08 -14.11 2.58
N ASP A 83 13.81 -15.24 3.20
CA ASP A 83 13.80 -16.54 2.53
C ASP A 83 12.41 -17.20 2.51
N GLY A 84 11.77 -17.27 1.35
CA GLY A 84 10.56 -18.06 1.09
C GLY A 84 9.22 -17.38 1.37
N GLU A 85 9.16 -16.36 2.23
CA GLU A 85 7.93 -15.66 2.56
C GLU A 85 7.46 -14.71 1.46
N LEU A 86 8.37 -14.24 0.60
CA LEU A 86 8.01 -13.44 -0.57
C LEU A 86 7.11 -14.21 -1.53
N ASP A 87 7.31 -15.52 -1.69
CA ASP A 87 6.42 -16.36 -2.49
C ASP A 87 5.06 -16.54 -1.81
N TYR A 88 5.03 -16.59 -0.48
CA TYR A 88 3.81 -16.62 0.30
C TYR A 88 3.07 -15.27 0.25
N VAL A 89 3.77 -14.15 0.42
CA VAL A 89 3.21 -12.79 0.28
C VAL A 89 2.80 -12.51 -1.16
N ASN A 90 3.57 -12.95 -2.16
CA ASN A 90 3.25 -12.86 -3.58
C ASN A 90 2.03 -13.71 -3.97
N GLY A 91 1.80 -14.81 -3.28
CA GLY A 91 0.62 -15.68 -3.49
C GLY A 91 -0.67 -15.10 -2.92
N ILE A 92 -0.58 -14.26 -1.88
CA ILE A 92 -1.73 -13.77 -1.15
C ILE A 92 -1.95 -12.29 -1.46
N THR A 93 -3.04 -11.97 -2.11
CA THR A 93 -3.52 -10.60 -2.44
C THR A 93 -4.07 -9.93 -1.17
N LEU A 94 -3.23 -9.45 -0.25
CA LEU A 94 -3.61 -9.22 1.13
C LEU A 94 -3.99 -7.79 1.50
N GLY A 95 -3.82 -6.83 0.62
CA GLY A 95 -4.19 -5.45 0.91
C GLY A 95 -3.18 -4.68 1.79
N SER A 96 -1.96 -5.18 2.04
CA SER A 96 -0.88 -4.35 2.57
C SER A 96 -0.47 -3.29 1.56
N ASP A 97 -0.04 -2.12 2.03
CA ASP A 97 0.37 -1.01 1.19
C ASP A 97 1.85 -1.05 0.83
N ASP A 98 2.65 -1.70 1.67
CA ASP A 98 4.08 -1.89 1.47
C ASP A 98 4.59 -3.09 2.27
N TYR A 99 5.82 -3.54 1.98
CA TYR A 99 6.51 -4.57 2.75
C TYR A 99 8.02 -4.27 2.81
N LEU A 100 8.68 -4.78 3.85
CA LEU A 100 10.10 -4.59 4.08
C LEU A 100 10.73 -5.89 4.58
N THR A 101 11.80 -6.35 3.91
CA THR A 101 12.49 -7.59 4.28
C THR A 101 13.45 -7.38 5.43
N LYS A 102 13.40 -8.28 6.43
CA LYS A 102 14.40 -8.33 7.51
C LYS A 102 15.69 -9.01 7.01
N PRO A 103 16.89 -8.53 7.37
CA PRO A 103 17.16 -7.32 8.15
C PRO A 103 17.02 -6.04 7.30
N PHE A 104 16.42 -5.01 7.88
CA PHE A 104 16.23 -3.71 7.21
C PHE A 104 16.94 -2.56 7.95
N ARG A 105 17.18 -1.48 7.23
CA ARG A 105 17.67 -0.24 7.84
C ARG A 105 16.49 0.56 8.41
N PRO A 106 16.53 1.01 9.68
CA PRO A 106 15.43 1.81 10.26
C PRO A 106 15.10 3.07 9.46
N THR A 107 16.11 3.68 8.82
CA THR A 107 15.94 4.85 7.93
C THR A 107 15.07 4.54 6.72
N VAL A 108 15.21 3.35 6.11
CA VAL A 108 14.39 2.89 4.98
C VAL A 108 12.93 2.74 5.41
N LEU A 109 12.69 2.12 6.57
CA LEU A 109 11.34 2.01 7.12
C LEU A 109 10.72 3.39 7.35
N LEU A 110 11.49 4.33 7.93
CA LEU A 110 11.02 5.69 8.18
C LEU A 110 10.60 6.42 6.89
N MET A 111 11.37 6.28 5.82
CA MET A 111 11.02 6.86 4.52
C MET A 111 9.69 6.31 3.99
N ARG A 112 9.46 5.00 4.14
CA ARG A 112 8.20 4.35 3.75
C ARG A 112 7.02 4.83 4.60
N VAL A 113 7.21 4.94 5.91
CA VAL A 113 6.23 5.53 6.83
C VAL A 113 5.85 6.94 6.39
N LYS A 114 6.84 7.82 6.14
CA LYS A 114 6.61 9.20 5.67
C LYS A 114 5.85 9.23 4.34
N ALA A 115 6.21 8.36 3.39
CA ALA A 115 5.57 8.29 2.09
C ALA A 115 4.11 7.83 2.19
N LEU A 116 3.81 6.85 3.05
CA LEU A 116 2.46 6.34 3.27
C LEU A 116 1.57 7.36 3.98
N LEU A 117 2.08 8.00 5.05
CA LEU A 117 1.34 9.04 5.78
C LEU A 117 1.06 10.26 4.90
N ARG A 118 2.05 10.75 4.13
CA ARG A 118 1.85 11.85 3.17
C ARG A 118 0.72 11.55 2.17
N ARG A 119 0.63 10.32 1.66
CA ARG A 119 -0.46 9.91 0.76
C ARG A 119 -1.81 9.89 1.45
N ALA A 120 -1.85 9.44 2.71
CA ALA A 120 -3.07 9.45 3.51
C ALA A 120 -3.59 10.88 3.75
N GLU A 121 -2.67 11.86 3.99
CA GLU A 121 -3.02 13.28 4.11
C GLU A 121 -3.54 13.88 2.79
N MET A 122 -2.86 13.60 1.69
CA MET A 122 -3.27 14.14 0.37
C MET A 122 -4.68 13.67 -0.03
N SER A 123 -5.13 12.55 0.54
CA SER A 123 -6.49 12.05 0.40
C SER A 123 -7.51 12.76 1.31
N GLY A 124 -7.06 13.49 2.35
CA GLY A 124 -7.92 14.10 3.39
C GLY A 124 -8.14 15.62 3.29
N ASP A 125 -7.30 16.35 2.59
CA ASP A 125 -7.26 17.82 2.73
C ASP A 125 -7.16 18.57 1.40
N LYS A 126 -8.25 18.56 0.61
CA LYS A 126 -8.50 19.65 -0.35
C LYS A 126 -10.00 19.83 -0.62
N LYS A 127 -10.58 20.91 -0.10
CA LYS A 127 -11.76 21.59 -0.64
C LYS A 127 -11.44 22.31 -1.97
N SER A 128 -10.85 21.61 -2.92
CA SER A 128 -10.89 21.94 -4.34
C SER A 128 -11.84 20.95 -4.98
N LYS A 129 -12.55 21.30 -6.02
CA LYS A 129 -13.33 20.32 -6.81
C LYS A 129 -12.39 19.16 -7.11
N GLY A 130 -12.65 18.00 -6.53
CA GLY A 130 -11.77 16.86 -6.58
C GLY A 130 -11.46 16.46 -8.02
N LYS A 131 -10.25 16.05 -8.26
CA LYS A 131 -9.81 15.63 -9.58
C LYS A 131 -10.58 14.38 -10.00
N VAL A 132 -11.25 14.47 -11.15
CA VAL A 132 -11.88 13.31 -11.79
C VAL A 132 -11.05 12.93 -13.02
N LEU A 133 -10.53 11.71 -13.04
CA LEU A 133 -9.81 11.17 -14.19
C LEU A 133 -10.67 10.10 -14.86
N LYS A 134 -10.66 10.08 -16.19
CA LYS A 134 -11.37 9.07 -16.98
C LYS A 134 -10.44 8.45 -18.01
N HIS A 135 -10.48 7.13 -18.12
CA HIS A 135 -9.78 6.39 -19.16
C HIS A 135 -10.55 5.12 -19.51
N ALA A 136 -11.06 5.05 -20.75
CA ALA A 136 -11.98 4.01 -21.21
C ALA A 136 -13.17 3.85 -20.25
N ASP A 137 -13.34 2.68 -19.61
CA ASP A 137 -14.40 2.41 -18.64
C ASP A 137 -14.04 2.82 -17.20
N LEU A 138 -12.80 3.26 -16.95
CA LEU A 138 -12.39 3.67 -15.61
C LEU A 138 -12.71 5.13 -15.33
N THR A 139 -13.24 5.36 -14.14
CA THR A 139 -13.41 6.69 -13.55
C THR A 139 -12.79 6.70 -12.16
N TYR A 140 -11.80 7.56 -11.95
CA TYR A 140 -11.25 7.88 -10.62
C TYR A 140 -11.87 9.16 -10.12
N SER A 141 -12.30 9.19 -8.88
CA SER A 141 -12.79 10.37 -8.16
C SER A 141 -11.94 10.60 -6.93
N GLU A 142 -11.27 11.77 -6.88
CA GLU A 142 -10.47 12.16 -5.73
C GLU A 142 -11.37 12.46 -4.52
N ASP A 143 -12.53 13.08 -4.72
CA ASP A 143 -13.47 13.42 -3.64
C ASP A 143 -14.07 12.18 -2.98
N GLU A 144 -14.40 11.18 -3.80
CA GLU A 144 -15.01 9.93 -3.30
C GLU A 144 -13.96 8.90 -2.89
N HIS A 145 -12.67 9.19 -3.08
CA HIS A 145 -11.57 8.24 -2.87
C HIS A 145 -11.87 6.86 -3.47
N SER A 146 -12.31 6.85 -4.71
CA SER A 146 -12.84 5.65 -5.35
C SER A 146 -12.46 5.55 -6.82
N VAL A 147 -12.41 4.31 -7.30
CA VAL A 147 -12.29 3.98 -8.72
C VAL A 147 -13.47 3.12 -9.12
N PHE A 148 -14.08 3.44 -10.22
CA PHE A 148 -15.14 2.66 -10.82
C PHE A 148 -14.74 2.17 -12.20
N ALA A 149 -15.09 0.92 -12.52
CA ALA A 149 -15.11 0.38 -13.87
C ALA A 149 -16.58 0.40 -14.33
N ASP A 150 -16.92 1.31 -15.25
CA ASP A 150 -18.31 1.70 -15.54
C ASP A 150 -19.08 2.07 -14.26
N LYS A 151 -19.94 1.17 -13.77
CA LYS A 151 -20.73 1.34 -12.53
C LYS A 151 -20.26 0.47 -11.36
N THR A 152 -19.22 -0.33 -11.56
CA THR A 152 -18.71 -1.27 -10.56
C THR A 152 -17.56 -0.65 -9.81
N ALA A 153 -17.68 -0.51 -8.49
CA ALA A 153 -16.58 -0.05 -7.66
C ALA A 153 -15.42 -1.06 -7.68
N VAL A 154 -14.20 -0.57 -7.87
CA VAL A 154 -12.98 -1.37 -7.81
C VAL A 154 -12.36 -1.19 -6.42
N PRO A 155 -12.31 -2.22 -5.56
CA PRO A 155 -11.85 -2.09 -4.17
C PRO A 155 -10.32 -2.00 -4.10
N LEU A 156 -9.78 -0.81 -4.37
CA LEU A 156 -8.35 -0.53 -4.33
C LEU A 156 -7.93 -0.02 -2.94
N THR A 157 -6.74 -0.39 -2.50
CA THR A 157 -6.10 0.27 -1.35
C THR A 157 -5.65 1.68 -1.75
N LYS A 158 -5.31 2.53 -0.77
CA LYS A 158 -4.84 3.90 -1.05
C LYS A 158 -3.62 3.91 -1.96
N THR A 159 -2.68 2.99 -1.77
CA THR A 159 -1.48 2.86 -2.61
C THR A 159 -1.80 2.42 -4.04
N GLU A 160 -2.66 1.41 -4.19
CA GLU A 160 -3.11 0.94 -5.50
C GLU A 160 -3.86 2.02 -6.26
N MET A 161 -4.72 2.77 -5.55
CA MET A 161 -5.47 3.89 -6.12
C MET A 161 -4.54 5.02 -6.57
N SER A 162 -3.55 5.39 -5.74
CA SER A 162 -2.57 6.42 -6.10
C SER A 162 -1.75 6.03 -7.32
N LEU A 163 -1.33 4.76 -7.42
CA LEU A 163 -0.60 4.26 -8.58
C LEU A 163 -1.46 4.31 -9.83
N LEU A 164 -2.69 3.82 -9.76
CA LEU A 164 -3.60 3.81 -10.90
C LEU A 164 -3.97 5.24 -11.33
N ALA A 165 -4.29 6.13 -10.39
CA ALA A 165 -4.59 7.54 -10.67
C ALA A 165 -3.40 8.25 -11.35
N PHE A 166 -2.18 8.02 -10.86
CA PHE A 166 -0.98 8.58 -11.50
C PHE A 166 -0.83 8.10 -12.95
N MET A 167 -1.06 6.82 -13.22
CA MET A 167 -1.02 6.30 -14.59
C MET A 167 -2.18 6.83 -15.46
N MET A 168 -3.35 7.11 -14.85
CA MET A 168 -4.50 7.70 -15.55
C MET A 168 -4.30 9.18 -15.92
N GLU A 169 -3.33 9.89 -15.33
CA GLU A 169 -2.98 11.25 -15.75
C GLU A 169 -2.39 11.28 -17.16
N GLU A 170 -1.58 10.27 -17.51
CA GLU A 170 -0.93 10.14 -18.82
C GLU A 170 -1.07 8.68 -19.33
N PRO A 171 -2.29 8.25 -19.74
CA PRO A 171 -2.59 6.83 -20.00
C PRO A 171 -1.74 6.20 -21.11
N GLN A 172 -1.30 7.01 -22.07
CA GLN A 172 -0.48 6.54 -23.20
C GLN A 172 1.02 6.48 -22.89
N LYS A 173 1.42 7.04 -21.75
CA LYS A 173 2.82 7.10 -21.35
C LYS A 173 3.26 5.77 -20.72
N THR A 174 4.46 5.35 -21.10
CA THR A 174 5.16 4.28 -20.38
C THR A 174 5.93 4.87 -19.21
N HIS A 175 5.64 4.40 -18.03
CA HIS A 175 6.32 4.80 -16.80
C HIS A 175 7.38 3.77 -16.43
N SER A 176 8.62 4.23 -16.18
CA SER A 176 9.67 3.34 -15.67
C SER A 176 9.35 2.89 -14.23
N ARG A 177 9.90 1.74 -13.83
CA ARG A 177 9.77 1.26 -12.44
C ARG A 177 10.27 2.28 -11.44
N ASP A 178 11.43 2.88 -11.71
CA ASP A 178 12.03 3.88 -10.82
C ASP A 178 11.15 5.14 -10.70
N SER A 179 10.55 5.61 -11.80
CA SER A 179 9.62 6.73 -11.77
C SER A 179 8.35 6.44 -10.95
N LEU A 180 7.84 5.22 -11.04
CA LEU A 180 6.69 4.79 -10.23
C LEU A 180 7.07 4.64 -8.76
N LEU A 181 8.26 4.10 -8.47
CA LEU A 181 8.79 4.01 -7.11
C LEU A 181 8.91 5.39 -6.47
N ASP A 182 9.62 6.30 -7.15
CA ASP A 182 9.82 7.67 -6.65
C ASP A 182 8.48 8.36 -6.38
N LYS A 183 7.55 8.27 -7.32
CA LYS A 183 6.26 8.96 -7.21
C LYS A 183 5.37 8.38 -6.10
N ILE A 184 5.34 7.06 -5.95
CA ILE A 184 4.42 6.38 -5.05
C ILE A 184 5.08 6.06 -3.70
N TRP A 185 6.34 5.69 -3.62
CA TRP A 185 7.01 5.30 -2.36
C TRP A 185 8.05 6.32 -1.87
N GLY A 186 8.44 7.32 -2.70
CA GLY A 186 9.55 8.23 -2.42
C GLY A 186 10.90 7.61 -2.78
N PHE A 187 11.88 8.46 -3.08
CA PHE A 187 13.19 8.01 -3.56
C PHE A 187 13.94 7.23 -2.47
N ASP A 188 14.36 6.01 -2.77
CA ASP A 188 15.33 5.24 -2.00
C ASP A 188 16.07 4.26 -2.92
N GLU A 189 17.39 4.37 -2.98
CA GLU A 189 18.25 3.49 -3.79
C GLU A 189 18.15 2.00 -3.38
N ASP A 190 17.74 1.73 -2.14
CA ASP A 190 17.56 0.38 -1.59
C ASP A 190 16.11 -0.14 -1.75
N THR A 191 15.18 0.63 -2.35
CA THR A 191 13.79 0.17 -2.53
C THR A 191 13.71 -0.88 -3.62
N GLU A 192 13.36 -2.10 -3.24
CA GLU A 192 13.19 -3.18 -4.21
C GLU A 192 12.04 -2.86 -5.19
N THR A 193 12.32 -2.93 -6.49
CA THR A 193 11.35 -2.76 -7.58
C THR A 193 10.18 -3.74 -7.52
N ARG A 194 10.30 -4.79 -6.72
CA ARG A 194 9.26 -5.79 -6.46
C ARG A 194 7.97 -5.22 -5.86
N ALA A 195 8.05 -4.13 -5.07
CA ALA A 195 6.85 -3.48 -4.50
C ALA A 195 5.90 -3.00 -5.59
N ILE A 196 6.44 -2.47 -6.69
CA ILE A 196 5.65 -2.02 -7.84
C ILE A 196 5.05 -3.21 -8.57
N ASP A 197 5.88 -4.22 -8.88
CA ASP A 197 5.44 -5.39 -9.63
C ASP A 197 4.27 -6.09 -8.92
N GLU A 198 4.34 -6.20 -7.57
CA GLU A 198 3.27 -6.76 -6.76
C GLU A 198 2.02 -5.87 -6.73
N THR A 199 2.19 -4.55 -6.60
CA THR A 199 1.06 -3.61 -6.63
C THR A 199 0.36 -3.64 -7.98
N VAL A 200 1.11 -3.65 -9.08
CA VAL A 200 0.57 -3.81 -10.44
C VAL A 200 -0.19 -5.13 -10.59
N ARG A 201 0.36 -6.23 -10.06
CA ARG A 201 -0.31 -7.54 -10.08
C ARG A 201 -1.67 -7.49 -9.36
N ARG A 202 -1.72 -6.85 -8.19
CA ARG A 202 -2.97 -6.68 -7.42
C ARG A 202 -4.00 -5.82 -8.16
N ILE A 203 -3.58 -4.69 -8.72
CA ILE A 203 -4.47 -3.82 -9.50
C ILE A 203 -5.05 -4.60 -10.69
N ARG A 204 -4.21 -5.31 -11.46
CA ARG A 204 -4.68 -6.14 -12.59
C ARG A 204 -5.77 -7.14 -12.18
N LYS A 205 -5.55 -7.85 -11.05
CA LYS A 205 -6.53 -8.82 -10.52
C LYS A 205 -7.86 -8.14 -10.16
N LYS A 206 -7.82 -6.96 -9.55
CA LYS A 206 -9.01 -6.22 -9.15
C LYS A 206 -9.75 -5.62 -10.35
N LEU A 207 -9.04 -5.08 -11.33
CA LEU A 207 -9.62 -4.61 -12.59
C LEU A 207 -10.29 -5.75 -13.36
N SER A 208 -9.62 -6.90 -13.46
CA SER A 208 -10.20 -8.10 -14.09
C SER A 208 -11.45 -8.59 -13.35
N ALA A 209 -11.44 -8.60 -12.02
CA ALA A 209 -12.62 -8.99 -11.22
C ALA A 209 -13.81 -8.02 -11.43
N ALA A 210 -13.52 -6.72 -11.63
CA ALA A 210 -14.52 -5.71 -11.98
C ALA A 210 -14.92 -5.72 -13.46
N LYS A 211 -14.36 -6.65 -14.27
CA LYS A 211 -14.57 -6.76 -15.72
C LYS A 211 -14.22 -5.49 -16.50
N SER A 212 -13.24 -4.73 -16.02
CA SER A 212 -12.73 -3.56 -16.73
C SER A 212 -12.06 -3.96 -18.03
N VAL A 213 -12.22 -3.13 -19.06
CA VAL A 213 -11.48 -3.25 -20.33
C VAL A 213 -10.06 -2.70 -20.21
N VAL A 214 -9.78 -1.95 -19.14
CA VAL A 214 -8.45 -1.40 -18.85
C VAL A 214 -7.60 -2.42 -18.10
N THR A 215 -6.34 -2.52 -18.48
CA THR A 215 -5.31 -3.26 -17.76
C THR A 215 -4.00 -2.47 -17.73
N ILE A 216 -3.07 -2.90 -16.91
CA ILE A 216 -1.70 -2.37 -16.91
C ILE A 216 -0.83 -3.32 -17.71
N GLU A 217 -0.27 -2.89 -18.82
CA GLU A 217 0.66 -3.68 -19.64
C GLU A 217 2.09 -3.56 -19.12
N THR A 218 2.85 -4.67 -19.26
CA THR A 218 4.29 -4.66 -19.00
C THR A 218 5.03 -4.27 -20.28
N VAL A 219 5.82 -3.21 -20.23
CA VAL A 219 6.78 -2.86 -21.28
C VAL A 219 8.13 -3.46 -20.87
N TRP A 220 8.50 -4.57 -21.51
CA TRP A 220 9.70 -5.34 -21.15
C TRP A 220 10.97 -4.49 -21.13
N GLY A 221 11.74 -4.66 -20.08
CA GLY A 221 12.99 -3.91 -19.88
C GLY A 221 12.80 -2.44 -19.48
N TYR A 222 11.55 -1.92 -19.38
CA TYR A 222 11.30 -0.53 -19.06
C TYR A 222 10.38 -0.34 -17.86
N GLY A 223 9.13 -0.80 -17.95
CA GLY A 223 8.16 -0.56 -16.87
C GLY A 223 6.72 -0.92 -17.26
N TYR A 224 5.79 0.01 -17.04
CA TYR A 224 4.37 -0.22 -17.15
C TYR A 224 3.65 0.93 -17.87
N LYS A 225 2.52 0.59 -18.51
CA LYS A 225 1.64 1.53 -19.17
C LYS A 225 0.18 1.06 -19.06
N LEU A 226 -0.78 1.99 -19.07
CA LEU A 226 -2.20 1.61 -19.20
C LEU A 226 -2.51 1.19 -20.64
N SER A 227 -3.36 0.19 -20.75
CA SER A 227 -3.92 -0.28 -22.02
C SER A 227 -5.41 -0.54 -21.84
N ALA A 228 -6.18 -0.26 -22.88
CA ALA A 228 -7.59 -0.59 -22.92
C ALA A 228 -7.87 -1.49 -24.12
N ALA A 229 -8.54 -2.62 -23.90
CA ALA A 229 -9.05 -3.44 -24.99
C ALA A 229 -10.14 -2.63 -25.72
N VAL A 230 -10.09 -2.61 -27.05
CA VAL A 230 -11.19 -2.08 -27.87
C VAL A 230 -12.38 -3.03 -27.62
N LYS A 231 -13.51 -2.49 -27.12
CA LYS A 231 -14.76 -3.25 -27.16
C LYS A 231 -15.13 -3.34 -28.63
N ASP A 232 -14.97 -4.52 -29.23
CA ASP A 232 -15.64 -4.79 -30.51
C ASP A 232 -17.14 -4.68 -30.25
N GLU A 233 -17.78 -3.75 -30.96
CA GLU A 233 -19.22 -3.53 -30.94
C GLU A 233 -19.99 -4.70 -31.56
#